data_a9e375422fb32283bc2f4eb25fa4958f
#
_entry.id   a9e375422fb32283bc2f4eb25fa4958f
#
_cell.length_a   1.000
_cell.length_b   1.000
_cell.length_c   1.000
_cell.angle_alpha   90.00
_cell.angle_beta   90.00
_cell.angle_gamma   90.00
#
_symmetry.space_group_name_H-M   'P 1'
#
loop_
_entity.id
_entity.type
_entity.pdbx_description
1 polymer ?
#
loop_
_entity_poly.entity_id
_entity_poly.type
_entity_poly.pdbx_seq_one_letter_code
_entity_poly.pdbx_strand_id
1 'polypeptide(L)'
;YAPFAAKKSKYSFARAKELVMDAYQAFSPQLAQLAKQVLQEGHLDAAVRPGKMGGAFCYSVLPKHTPYVLVNYTGESRDVSTLAHELGHAVHAMMAANHSVLTFHSALPLAETASVFGEHLLSDSLLQQEKDKKDKAGLLLHQLDDAYATILRQAYFVQFETQAHQMVQQGATIDELAQTYLALL
;
A
#
# COMPACT_ATOMS: atom_id res chain seq x y z
N TYR A 1 -2.49 21.91 9.66
CA TYR A 1 -1.57 22.79 8.92
C TYR A 1 -0.24 22.06 8.79
N ALA A 2 0.04 21.45 7.64
CA ALA A 2 1.37 20.92 7.37
C ALA A 2 2.34 22.11 7.25
N PRO A 3 3.36 22.23 8.12
CA PRO A 3 4.27 23.39 8.13
C PRO A 3 5.20 23.43 6.89
N PHE A 4 5.19 22.36 6.08
CA PHE A 4 5.99 22.27 4.87
C PHE A 4 5.08 21.83 3.72
N ALA A 5 4.89 22.70 2.73
CA ALA A 5 4.33 22.26 1.46
C ALA A 5 5.35 21.34 0.79
N ALA A 6 5.10 20.03 0.79
CA ALA A 6 5.89 19.12 -0.02
C ALA A 6 5.82 19.58 -1.47
N LYS A 7 6.96 19.59 -2.16
CA LYS A 7 7.00 19.86 -3.59
C LYS A 7 6.08 18.87 -4.29
N LYS A 8 5.07 19.36 -4.99
CA LYS A 8 4.21 18.50 -5.81
C LYS A 8 5.00 18.00 -7.01
N SER A 9 5.86 17.02 -6.77
CA SER A 9 6.60 16.36 -7.85
C SER A 9 5.64 15.44 -8.60
N LYS A 10 5.58 15.61 -9.91
CA LYS A 10 4.86 14.67 -10.77
C LYS A 10 5.86 13.69 -11.37
N TYR A 11 5.51 12.42 -11.30
CA TYR A 11 6.31 11.33 -11.84
C TYR A 11 5.60 10.72 -13.05
N SER A 12 6.30 10.59 -14.17
CA SER A 12 5.78 9.75 -15.26
C SER A 12 5.66 8.30 -14.77
N PHE A 13 4.72 7.55 -15.34
CA PHE A 13 4.54 6.14 -14.96
C PHE A 13 5.81 5.31 -15.23
N ALA A 14 6.57 5.63 -16.28
CA ALA A 14 7.87 5.00 -16.55
C ALA A 14 8.84 5.25 -15.39
N ARG A 15 8.95 6.51 -14.93
CA ARG A 15 9.82 6.85 -13.81
C ARG A 15 9.38 6.20 -12.49
N ALA A 16 8.09 6.12 -12.25
CA ALA A 16 7.56 5.43 -11.06
C ALA A 16 7.98 3.95 -11.04
N LYS A 17 7.83 3.25 -12.17
CA LYS A 17 8.28 1.85 -12.30
C LYS A 17 9.77 1.70 -12.02
N GLU A 18 10.60 2.58 -12.59
CA GLU A 18 12.05 2.56 -12.33
C GLU A 18 12.36 2.72 -10.84
N LEU A 19 11.77 3.73 -10.18
CA LEU A 19 12.00 3.99 -8.75
C LEU A 19 11.65 2.78 -7.88
N VAL A 20 10.51 2.14 -8.13
CA VAL A 20 10.08 0.95 -7.37
C VAL A 20 11.01 -0.22 -7.68
N MET A 21 11.36 -0.46 -8.95
CA MET A 21 12.25 -1.55 -9.33
C MET A 21 13.65 -1.38 -8.76
N ASP A 22 14.19 -0.15 -8.78
CA ASP A 22 15.52 0.15 -8.22
C ASP A 22 15.54 -0.09 -6.70
N ALA A 23 14.49 0.36 -5.99
CA ALA A 23 14.36 0.13 -4.55
C ALA A 23 14.28 -1.37 -4.22
N TYR A 24 13.48 -2.11 -4.95
CA TYR A 24 13.34 -3.55 -4.76
C TYR A 24 14.63 -4.30 -5.11
N GLN A 25 15.30 -3.92 -6.20
CA GLN A 25 16.57 -4.51 -6.64
C GLN A 25 17.70 -4.28 -5.62
N ALA A 26 17.75 -3.10 -5.01
CA ALA A 26 18.72 -2.77 -3.99
C ALA A 26 18.58 -3.64 -2.75
N PHE A 27 17.38 -4.03 -2.39
CA PHE A 27 17.11 -4.92 -1.27
C PHE A 27 17.30 -6.40 -1.64
N SER A 28 16.66 -6.85 -2.74
CA SER A 28 16.71 -8.24 -3.18
C SER A 28 16.47 -8.36 -4.69
N PRO A 29 17.42 -8.93 -5.44
CA PRO A 29 17.22 -9.22 -6.86
C PRO A 29 16.01 -10.13 -7.13
N GLN A 30 15.70 -11.07 -6.23
CA GLN A 30 14.54 -11.96 -6.34
C GLN A 30 13.23 -11.17 -6.23
N LEU A 31 13.15 -10.25 -5.27
CA LEU A 31 11.97 -9.40 -5.06
C LEU A 31 11.70 -8.54 -6.30
N ALA A 32 12.74 -7.91 -6.84
CA ALA A 32 12.65 -7.13 -8.07
C ALA A 32 12.24 -8.00 -9.28
N GLN A 33 12.76 -9.21 -9.39
CA GLN A 33 12.42 -10.12 -10.49
C GLN A 33 10.94 -10.50 -10.46
N LEU A 34 10.39 -10.82 -9.30
CA LEU A 34 8.96 -11.15 -9.15
C LEU A 34 8.06 -9.95 -9.49
N ALA A 35 8.38 -8.76 -8.98
CA ALA A 35 7.66 -7.54 -9.35
C ALA A 35 7.75 -7.23 -10.85
N LYS A 36 8.92 -7.42 -11.46
CA LYS A 36 9.14 -7.26 -12.89
C LYS A 36 8.30 -8.22 -13.73
N GLN A 37 8.08 -9.43 -13.26
CA GLN A 37 7.25 -10.41 -13.95
C GLN A 37 5.81 -9.90 -14.11
N VAL A 38 5.21 -9.29 -13.08
CA VAL A 38 3.88 -8.66 -13.15
C VAL A 38 3.81 -7.64 -14.28
N LEU A 39 4.88 -6.82 -14.41
CA LEU A 39 4.96 -5.79 -15.46
C LEU A 39 5.13 -6.40 -16.85
N GLN A 40 5.95 -7.43 -16.98
CA GLN A 40 6.28 -8.08 -18.27
C GLN A 40 5.11 -8.88 -18.83
N GLU A 41 4.33 -9.52 -17.98
CA GLU A 41 3.14 -10.27 -18.38
C GLU A 41 1.92 -9.37 -18.65
N GLY A 42 2.05 -8.05 -18.45
CA GLY A 42 0.98 -7.11 -18.68
C GLY A 42 -0.14 -7.17 -17.63
N HIS A 43 0.14 -7.69 -16.45
CA HIS A 43 -0.82 -7.86 -15.36
C HIS A 43 -0.98 -6.60 -14.51
N LEU A 44 -0.52 -5.44 -14.98
CA LEU A 44 -0.69 -4.17 -14.31
C LEU A 44 -1.56 -3.22 -15.16
N ASP A 45 -2.71 -2.80 -14.62
CA ASP A 45 -3.59 -1.79 -15.19
C ASP A 45 -3.44 -0.47 -14.43
N ALA A 46 -2.77 0.53 -15.02
CA ALA A 46 -2.48 1.82 -14.39
C ALA A 46 -3.27 2.99 -14.95
N ALA A 47 -3.83 2.88 -16.16
CA ALA A 47 -4.49 4.00 -16.82
C ALA A 47 -5.81 4.39 -16.14
N VAL A 48 -6.01 5.68 -15.88
CA VAL A 48 -7.30 6.22 -15.44
C VAL A 48 -8.24 6.30 -16.62
N ARG A 49 -9.47 5.76 -16.49
CA ARG A 49 -10.49 5.81 -17.53
C ARG A 49 -11.91 5.74 -16.94
N PRO A 50 -12.93 6.24 -17.65
CA PRO A 50 -14.32 6.12 -17.21
C PRO A 50 -14.72 4.65 -17.00
N GLY A 51 -15.48 4.40 -15.94
CA GLY A 51 -15.96 3.05 -15.58
C GLY A 51 -14.93 2.14 -14.89
N LYS A 52 -13.68 2.56 -14.76
CA LYS A 52 -12.68 1.83 -13.97
C LYS A 52 -12.98 1.97 -12.48
N MET A 53 -12.82 0.88 -11.72
CA MET A 53 -12.92 0.90 -10.27
C MET A 53 -11.89 1.87 -9.66
N GLY A 54 -12.32 2.66 -8.69
CA GLY A 54 -11.43 3.54 -7.91
C GLY A 54 -10.54 2.76 -6.93
N GLY A 55 -9.54 3.44 -6.39
CA GLY A 55 -8.56 2.84 -5.49
C GLY A 55 -7.49 2.04 -6.22
N ALA A 56 -6.87 1.11 -5.49
CA ALA A 56 -5.86 0.18 -5.99
C ALA A 56 -6.06 -1.18 -5.32
N PHE A 57 -5.67 -2.25 -5.97
CA PHE A 57 -5.65 -3.59 -5.38
C PHE A 57 -4.73 -4.53 -6.16
N CYS A 58 -4.23 -5.52 -5.46
CA CYS A 58 -3.61 -6.70 -6.03
C CYS A 58 -4.55 -7.89 -5.88
N TYR A 59 -4.80 -8.62 -6.95
CA TYR A 59 -5.63 -9.82 -6.94
C TYR A 59 -4.86 -11.06 -7.39
N SER A 60 -4.59 -11.94 -6.44
CA SER A 60 -3.98 -13.24 -6.65
C SER A 60 -5.07 -14.31 -6.73
N VAL A 61 -5.31 -14.82 -7.92
CA VAL A 61 -6.41 -15.77 -8.20
C VAL A 61 -6.08 -17.18 -7.72
N LEU A 62 -4.89 -17.66 -8.06
CA LEU A 62 -4.43 -19.02 -7.78
C LEU A 62 -2.93 -19.03 -7.46
N PRO A 63 -2.44 -20.00 -6.64
CA PRO A 63 -1.02 -20.27 -6.54
C PRO A 63 -0.41 -20.50 -7.93
N LYS A 64 0.82 -20.09 -8.15
CA LYS A 64 1.56 -20.20 -9.43
C LYS A 64 1.06 -19.36 -10.60
N HIS A 65 -0.02 -18.59 -10.43
CA HIS A 65 -0.43 -17.58 -11.39
C HIS A 65 0.09 -16.22 -10.95
N THR A 66 0.66 -15.47 -11.89
CA THR A 66 1.08 -14.10 -11.63
C THR A 66 -0.14 -13.24 -11.27
N PRO A 67 -0.13 -12.53 -10.13
CA PRO A 67 -1.23 -11.68 -9.72
C PRO A 67 -1.54 -10.55 -10.69
N TYR A 68 -2.78 -10.06 -10.64
CA TYR A 68 -3.20 -8.85 -11.35
C TYR A 68 -3.17 -7.66 -10.40
N VAL A 69 -2.62 -6.56 -10.86
CA VAL A 69 -2.52 -5.30 -10.12
C VAL A 69 -3.31 -4.22 -10.84
N LEU A 70 -4.18 -3.54 -10.10
CA LEU A 70 -4.90 -2.37 -10.57
C LEU A 70 -4.49 -1.17 -9.72
N VAL A 71 -4.08 -0.09 -10.37
CA VAL A 71 -3.86 1.22 -9.74
C VAL A 71 -4.50 2.30 -10.61
N ASN A 72 -4.83 3.45 -10.03
CA ASN A 72 -5.27 4.63 -10.76
C ASN A 72 -4.16 5.67 -10.72
N TYR A 73 -3.26 5.63 -11.72
CA TYR A 73 -2.04 6.42 -11.72
C TYR A 73 -2.26 7.80 -12.34
N THR A 74 -2.07 8.87 -11.55
CA THR A 74 -2.21 10.28 -11.96
C THR A 74 -0.89 11.04 -11.98
N GLY A 75 0.18 10.40 -11.47
CA GLY A 75 1.54 10.95 -11.41
C GLY A 75 1.90 11.60 -10.08
N GLU A 76 1.05 11.54 -9.08
CA GLU A 76 1.35 12.06 -7.75
C GLU A 76 2.35 11.14 -7.01
N SER A 77 3.09 11.69 -6.04
CA SER A 77 4.02 10.88 -5.21
C SER A 77 3.33 9.70 -4.55
N ARG A 78 2.10 9.90 -4.08
CA ARG A 78 1.30 8.84 -3.48
C ARG A 78 1.03 7.68 -4.43
N ASP A 79 0.86 7.96 -5.72
CA ASP A 79 0.62 6.89 -6.70
C ASP A 79 1.86 6.00 -6.88
N VAL A 80 3.06 6.56 -6.68
CA VAL A 80 4.31 5.78 -6.71
C VAL A 80 4.39 4.86 -5.49
N SER A 81 4.03 5.35 -4.29
CA SER A 81 3.94 4.54 -3.08
C SER A 81 2.86 3.46 -3.21
N THR A 82 1.69 3.81 -3.75
CA THR A 82 0.62 2.83 -4.05
C THR A 82 1.10 1.74 -5.01
N LEU A 83 1.86 2.09 -6.05
CA LEU A 83 2.43 1.11 -6.96
C LEU A 83 3.39 0.14 -6.23
N ALA A 84 4.24 0.65 -5.34
CA ALA A 84 5.11 -0.19 -4.52
C ALA A 84 4.30 -1.09 -3.58
N HIS A 85 3.24 -0.56 -2.95
CA HIS A 85 2.32 -1.30 -2.10
C HIS A 85 1.71 -2.51 -2.84
N GLU A 86 1.06 -2.27 -3.98
CA GLU A 86 0.37 -3.32 -4.72
C GLU A 86 1.35 -4.35 -5.31
N LEU A 87 2.53 -3.92 -5.74
CA LEU A 87 3.59 -4.84 -6.15
C LEU A 87 4.16 -5.64 -4.97
N GLY A 88 4.15 -5.09 -3.75
CA GLY A 88 4.48 -5.81 -2.53
C GLY A 88 3.53 -6.99 -2.26
N HIS A 89 2.22 -6.76 -2.41
CA HIS A 89 1.22 -7.84 -2.36
C HIS A 89 1.45 -8.89 -3.44
N ALA A 90 1.75 -8.46 -4.67
CA ALA A 90 1.99 -9.38 -5.78
C ALA A 90 3.20 -10.28 -5.52
N VAL A 91 4.32 -9.70 -5.06
CA VAL A 91 5.51 -10.45 -4.68
C VAL A 91 5.21 -11.45 -3.55
N HIS A 92 4.48 -11.03 -2.52
CA HIS A 92 4.06 -11.91 -1.42
C HIS A 92 3.28 -13.13 -1.94
N ALA A 93 2.29 -12.89 -2.78
CA ALA A 93 1.50 -13.96 -3.38
C ALA A 93 2.36 -14.92 -4.23
N MET A 94 3.28 -14.39 -5.03
CA MET A 94 4.18 -15.20 -5.86
C MET A 94 5.16 -16.01 -5.00
N MET A 95 5.62 -15.49 -3.88
CA MET A 95 6.45 -16.24 -2.93
C MET A 95 5.67 -17.33 -2.19
N ALA A 96 4.35 -17.16 -2.02
CA ALA A 96 3.45 -18.15 -1.44
C ALA A 96 2.98 -19.23 -2.45
N ALA A 97 3.48 -19.23 -3.67
CA ALA A 97 3.03 -20.12 -4.78
C ALA A 97 3.12 -21.62 -4.50
N ASN A 98 3.89 -22.05 -3.49
CA ASN A 98 4.01 -23.45 -3.08
C ASN A 98 2.92 -23.90 -2.11
N HIS A 99 2.11 -22.98 -1.60
CA HIS A 99 0.95 -23.30 -0.78
C HIS A 99 -0.20 -23.87 -1.61
N SER A 100 -1.09 -24.62 -0.95
CA SER A 100 -2.34 -25.07 -1.58
C SER A 100 -3.28 -23.87 -1.77
N VAL A 101 -4.27 -24.00 -2.63
CA VAL A 101 -5.29 -22.98 -2.83
C VAL A 101 -6.05 -22.62 -1.54
N LEU A 102 -6.11 -23.54 -0.59
CA LEU A 102 -6.80 -23.34 0.70
C LEU A 102 -5.94 -22.58 1.73
N THR A 103 -4.62 -22.54 1.55
CA THR A 103 -3.68 -21.93 2.50
C THR A 103 -2.83 -20.82 1.88
N PHE A 104 -3.12 -20.49 0.62
CA PHE A 104 -2.36 -19.51 -0.17
C PHE A 104 -2.58 -18.08 0.29
N HIS A 105 -3.82 -17.72 0.62
CA HIS A 105 -4.13 -16.39 1.09
C HIS A 105 -3.82 -16.26 2.59
N SER A 106 -2.97 -15.30 2.92
CA SER A 106 -2.68 -14.95 4.31
C SER A 106 -3.82 -14.15 4.94
N ALA A 107 -3.86 -14.09 6.29
CA ALA A 107 -4.72 -13.13 6.98
C ALA A 107 -4.32 -11.69 6.60
N LEU A 108 -5.30 -10.77 6.59
CA LEU A 108 -5.09 -9.38 6.18
C LEU A 108 -3.88 -8.69 6.83
N PRO A 109 -3.66 -8.79 8.18
CA PRO A 109 -2.50 -8.15 8.80
C PRO A 109 -1.16 -8.65 8.28
N LEU A 110 -1.07 -9.92 7.90
CA LEU A 110 0.14 -10.50 7.32
C LEU A 110 0.31 -10.09 5.85
N ALA A 111 -0.78 -9.95 5.11
CA ALA A 111 -0.75 -9.45 3.73
C ALA A 111 -0.19 -8.02 3.69
N GLU A 112 -0.66 -7.15 4.58
CA GLU A 112 -0.22 -5.77 4.65
C GLU A 112 1.25 -5.62 5.09
N THR A 113 1.81 -6.59 5.80
CA THR A 113 3.25 -6.58 6.14
C THR A 113 4.11 -6.52 4.88
N ALA A 114 3.76 -7.25 3.83
CA ALA A 114 4.52 -7.28 2.58
C ALA A 114 4.33 -6.00 1.75
N SER A 115 3.12 -5.46 1.68
CA SER A 115 2.81 -4.24 0.95
C SER A 115 3.46 -3.01 1.59
N VAL A 116 3.32 -2.84 2.90
CA VAL A 116 3.95 -1.75 3.66
C VAL A 116 5.48 -1.85 3.60
N PHE A 117 6.02 -3.07 3.63
CA PHE A 117 7.46 -3.27 3.44
C PHE A 117 7.93 -2.76 2.06
N GLY A 118 7.17 -3.00 0.99
CA GLY A 118 7.45 -2.47 -0.34
C GLY A 118 7.47 -0.95 -0.39
N GLU A 119 6.52 -0.29 0.30
CA GLU A 119 6.50 1.17 0.44
C GLU A 119 7.73 1.70 1.20
N HIS A 120 8.12 1.03 2.29
CA HIS A 120 9.31 1.42 3.06
C HIS A 120 10.59 1.32 2.24
N LEU A 121 10.77 0.27 1.44
CA LEU A 121 11.93 0.15 0.55
C LEU A 121 12.02 1.32 -0.43
N LEU A 122 10.87 1.70 -1.04
CA LEU A 122 10.80 2.86 -1.92
C LEU A 122 11.13 4.15 -1.17
N SER A 123 10.54 4.36 -0.02
CA SER A 123 10.70 5.58 0.77
C SER A 123 12.15 5.76 1.24
N ASP A 124 12.79 4.70 1.71
CA ASP A 124 14.20 4.71 2.09
C ASP A 124 15.11 5.02 0.90
N SER A 125 14.83 4.44 -0.27
CA SER A 125 15.56 4.73 -1.49
C SER A 125 15.44 6.21 -1.89
N LEU A 126 14.24 6.79 -1.81
CA LEU A 126 14.00 8.20 -2.10
C LEU A 126 14.72 9.11 -1.09
N LEU A 127 14.68 8.78 0.20
CA LEU A 127 15.38 9.53 1.25
C LEU A 127 16.90 9.53 1.07
N GLN A 128 17.48 8.44 0.61
CA GLN A 128 18.90 8.34 0.35
C GLN A 128 19.34 9.17 -0.87
N GLN A 129 18.48 9.26 -1.88
CA GLN A 129 18.75 10.00 -3.12
C GLN A 129 18.51 11.51 -2.97
N GLU A 130 17.62 11.93 -2.05
CA GLU A 130 17.27 13.33 -1.87
C GLU A 130 18.41 14.11 -1.17
N LYS A 131 18.86 15.19 -1.81
CA LYS A 131 19.93 16.05 -1.31
C LYS A 131 19.44 17.35 -0.67
N ASP A 132 18.26 17.81 -1.09
CA ASP A 132 17.68 19.01 -0.52
C ASP A 132 17.08 18.72 0.85
N LYS A 133 17.49 19.51 1.87
CA LYS A 133 17.04 19.30 3.26
C LYS A 133 15.56 19.50 3.44
N LYS A 134 14.93 20.41 2.69
CA LYS A 134 13.51 20.71 2.79
C LYS A 134 12.68 19.61 2.16
N ASP A 135 13.08 19.13 0.99
CA ASP A 135 12.43 18.02 0.30
C ASP A 135 12.58 16.73 1.12
N LYS A 136 13.75 16.49 1.71
CA LYS A 136 13.99 15.37 2.63
C LYS A 136 13.10 15.43 3.88
N ALA A 137 12.94 16.62 4.47
CA ALA A 137 12.01 16.81 5.60
C ALA A 137 10.56 16.53 5.19
N GLY A 138 10.16 16.90 3.97
CA GLY A 138 8.85 16.57 3.40
C GLY A 138 8.61 15.07 3.28
N LEU A 139 9.61 14.31 2.80
CA LEU A 139 9.53 12.84 2.73
C LEU A 139 9.40 12.20 4.12
N LEU A 140 10.18 12.68 5.10
CA LEU A 140 10.10 12.18 6.47
C LEU A 140 8.75 12.47 7.13
N LEU A 141 8.18 13.66 6.88
CA LEU A 141 6.83 13.97 7.37
C LEU A 141 5.78 13.05 6.77
N HIS A 142 5.88 12.74 5.47
CA HIS A 142 4.99 11.80 4.82
C HIS A 142 5.10 10.41 5.45
N GLN A 143 6.32 9.91 5.71
CA GLN A 143 6.51 8.65 6.42
C GLN A 143 5.89 8.64 7.82
N LEU A 144 5.97 9.76 8.55
CA LEU A 144 5.34 9.87 9.87
C LEU A 144 3.80 9.84 9.78
N ASP A 145 3.22 10.52 8.79
CA ASP A 145 1.78 10.49 8.55
C ASP A 145 1.30 9.08 8.19
N ASP A 146 2.04 8.36 7.34
CA ASP A 146 1.73 6.98 6.96
C ASP A 146 1.87 6.03 8.17
N ALA A 147 2.92 6.20 8.99
CA ALA A 147 3.10 5.41 10.20
C ALA A 147 1.98 5.69 11.23
N TYR A 148 1.55 6.94 11.38
CA TYR A 148 0.40 7.29 12.20
C TYR A 148 -0.87 6.59 11.71
N ALA A 149 -1.14 6.67 10.40
CA ALA A 149 -2.31 6.03 9.80
C ALA A 149 -2.28 4.50 9.96
N THR A 150 -1.12 3.89 9.75
CA THR A 150 -0.95 2.42 9.78
C THR A 150 -0.97 1.87 11.21
N ILE A 151 -0.44 2.58 12.18
CA ILE A 151 -0.31 2.07 13.56
C ILE A 151 -1.46 2.58 14.43
N LEU A 152 -1.55 3.90 14.63
CA LEU A 152 -2.49 4.47 15.61
C LEU A 152 -3.93 4.44 15.11
N ARG A 153 -4.15 4.88 13.87
CA ARG A 153 -5.50 4.89 13.29
C ARG A 153 -6.07 3.48 13.12
N GLN A 154 -5.24 2.50 12.75
CA GLN A 154 -5.70 1.11 12.68
C GLN A 154 -5.99 0.54 14.07
N ALA A 155 -5.22 0.89 15.09
CA ALA A 155 -5.53 0.49 16.48
C ALA A 155 -6.88 1.03 16.94
N TYR A 156 -7.24 2.27 16.58
CA TYR A 156 -8.58 2.81 16.84
C TYR A 156 -9.69 2.04 16.13
N PHE A 157 -9.47 1.67 14.88
CA PHE A 157 -10.45 0.87 14.13
C PHE A 157 -10.66 -0.51 14.76
N VAL A 158 -9.59 -1.19 15.21
CA VAL A 158 -9.71 -2.48 15.91
C VAL A 158 -10.47 -2.33 17.22
N GLN A 159 -10.21 -1.27 18.00
CA GLN A 159 -10.96 -1.00 19.23
C GLN A 159 -12.42 -0.71 18.94
N PHE A 160 -12.72 0.13 17.96
CA PHE A 160 -14.08 0.44 17.56
C PHE A 160 -14.81 -0.83 17.08
N GLU A 161 -14.22 -1.61 16.19
CA GLU A 161 -14.80 -2.83 15.65
C GLU A 161 -15.18 -3.80 16.78
N THR A 162 -14.25 -4.02 17.72
CA THR A 162 -14.48 -4.90 18.87
C THR A 162 -15.66 -4.44 19.71
N GLN A 163 -15.76 -3.14 20.00
CA GLN A 163 -16.87 -2.56 20.75
C GLN A 163 -18.18 -2.58 19.95
N ALA A 164 -18.13 -2.21 18.67
CA ALA A 164 -19.29 -2.17 17.79
C ALA A 164 -19.96 -3.55 17.67
N HIS A 165 -19.20 -4.62 17.52
CA HIS A 165 -19.75 -5.98 17.50
C HIS A 165 -20.52 -6.32 18.79
N GLN A 166 -20.00 -5.95 19.97
CA GLN A 166 -20.67 -6.16 21.24
C GLN A 166 -21.95 -5.30 21.35
N MET A 167 -21.85 -4.03 20.97
CA MET A 167 -22.97 -3.09 21.02
C MET A 167 -24.12 -3.51 20.10
N VAL A 168 -23.81 -3.97 18.88
CA VAL A 168 -24.82 -4.48 17.92
C VAL A 168 -25.54 -5.71 18.49
N GLN A 169 -24.82 -6.63 19.13
CA GLN A 169 -25.43 -7.79 19.80
C GLN A 169 -26.36 -7.39 20.93
N GLN A 170 -26.13 -6.24 21.56
CA GLN A 170 -26.95 -5.67 22.63
C GLN A 170 -28.08 -4.76 22.10
N GLY A 171 -28.21 -4.61 20.78
CA GLY A 171 -29.26 -3.81 20.15
C GLY A 171 -28.99 -2.31 20.07
N ALA A 172 -27.73 -1.92 20.10
CA ALA A 172 -27.31 -0.52 20.00
C ALA A 172 -27.79 0.13 18.69
N THR A 173 -28.10 1.41 18.77
CA THR A 173 -28.53 2.24 17.65
C THR A 173 -27.29 2.74 16.85
N ILE A 174 -27.52 3.23 15.62
CA ILE A 174 -26.48 3.84 14.80
C ILE A 174 -25.86 5.06 15.49
N ASP A 175 -26.67 5.85 16.21
CA ASP A 175 -26.19 7.05 16.91
C ASP A 175 -25.25 6.69 18.07
N GLU A 176 -25.53 5.63 18.81
CA GLU A 176 -24.63 5.13 19.86
C GLU A 176 -23.30 4.62 19.28
N LEU A 177 -23.36 3.90 18.15
CA LEU A 177 -22.15 3.48 17.45
C LEU A 177 -21.33 4.67 16.96
N ALA A 178 -21.97 5.70 16.39
CA ALA A 178 -21.32 6.91 15.94
C ALA A 178 -20.64 7.68 17.09
N GLN A 179 -21.31 7.78 18.25
CA GLN A 179 -20.73 8.39 19.44
C GLN A 179 -19.52 7.61 19.95
N THR A 180 -19.59 6.30 19.98
CA THR A 180 -18.46 5.44 20.35
C THR A 180 -17.28 5.61 19.40
N TYR A 181 -17.54 5.66 18.10
CA TYR A 181 -16.50 5.93 17.10
C TYR A 181 -15.79 7.27 17.33
N LEU A 182 -16.56 8.35 17.56
CA LEU A 182 -16.02 9.67 17.81
C LEU A 182 -15.26 9.79 19.14
N ALA A 183 -15.63 9.00 20.14
CA ALA A 183 -14.96 9.00 21.44
C ALA A 183 -13.58 8.28 21.41
N LEU A 184 -13.36 7.41 20.43
CA LEU A 184 -12.10 6.68 20.24
C LEU A 184 -11.09 7.44 19.36
N LEU A 185 -11.54 8.43 18.57
CA LEU A 185 -10.69 9.30 17.75
C LEU A 185 -9.99 10.38 18.56
#